data_629fdb0a3d9dd737d582e5d3fa21e693
#
_entry.id   629fdb0a3d9dd737d582e5d3fa21e693
#
_cell.length_a   1.000
_cell.length_b   1.000
_cell.length_c   1.000
_cell.angle_alpha   90.00
_cell.angle_beta   90.00
_cell.angle_gamma   90.00
#
_symmetry.space_group_name_H-M   'P 1'
#
loop_
_entity.id
_entity.type
_entity.pdbx_description
1 polymer ?
#
loop_
_entity_poly.entity_id
_entity_poly.type
_entity_poly.pdbx_seq_one_letter_code
_entity_poly.pdbx_strand_id
1 'polypeptide(L)'
;IARLLSQQSKQSPLMMGAMVLGLLAASRNPQAANAMIVGGQAVAIQNQLNFSRDMEREADRVGYGVMTQAGFEPQGFVSLFEKLQQAARLNDSGGYPYLRSHPMTTERIADMQARQQLLTLASPAPPRLAHQLLSARARVLANPGVDAQRFFSADAQQENRSPGQRAAALYAGVMADLRLRDHGLLRARLEELRLLTQADPEAQQQVKWLSAEVALQTGAPLQAIALLGTQGKDRAARFLLAQSRIATGLPAQGALAAQDLLGWTALQPRDAYGWELLGQALGLQGDTLRAIRAQAESLALKFDYAAAIDRLMAAQELARQLARSGRLDRGQEMEAAIIDSRLRTLQIARREQALQR
;
A
#
# COMPACT_ATOMS: atom_id res chain seq x y z
N ILE A 1 -4.48 -5.51 -21.11
CA ILE A 1 -4.31 -4.33 -21.99
C ILE A 1 -4.28 -4.80 -23.45
N ALA A 2 -3.39 -5.73 -23.88
CA ALA A 2 -3.30 -6.19 -25.28
C ALA A 2 -4.63 -6.74 -25.82
N ARG A 3 -5.37 -7.55 -25.04
CA ARG A 3 -6.69 -8.08 -25.43
C ARG A 3 -7.77 -6.98 -25.51
N LEU A 4 -7.72 -5.96 -24.66
CA LEU A 4 -8.62 -4.79 -24.73
C LEU A 4 -8.39 -4.00 -26.03
N LEU A 5 -7.12 -3.74 -26.36
CA LEU A 5 -6.75 -3.03 -27.59
C LEU A 5 -7.14 -3.83 -28.85
N SER A 6 -6.99 -5.17 -28.85
CA SER A 6 -7.40 -6.02 -29.96
C SER A 6 -8.93 -6.11 -30.14
N GLN A 7 -9.68 -6.03 -29.06
CA GLN A 7 -11.17 -5.97 -29.13
C GLN A 7 -11.62 -4.60 -29.66
N GLN A 8 -11.01 -3.52 -29.20
CA GLN A 8 -11.34 -2.18 -29.66
C GLN A 8 -11.06 -2.01 -31.17
N SER A 9 -9.97 -2.62 -31.68
CA SER A 9 -9.66 -2.62 -33.11
C SER A 9 -10.64 -3.48 -33.95
N LYS A 10 -11.26 -4.53 -33.38
CA LYS A 10 -12.25 -5.36 -34.05
C LYS A 10 -13.67 -4.76 -34.07
N GLN A 11 -14.00 -3.93 -33.08
CA GLN A 11 -15.30 -3.26 -32.99
C GLN A 11 -15.40 -2.01 -33.85
N SER A 12 -14.28 -1.34 -34.11
CA SER A 12 -14.19 -0.13 -34.92
C SER A 12 -14.78 -0.27 -36.34
N PRO A 13 -14.49 -1.35 -37.12
CA PRO A 13 -15.06 -1.53 -38.46
C PRO A 13 -16.57 -1.79 -38.46
N LEU A 14 -17.05 -2.52 -37.46
CA LEU A 14 -18.49 -2.80 -37.31
C LEU A 14 -19.30 -1.54 -36.96
N MET A 15 -18.77 -0.70 -36.07
CA MET A 15 -19.36 0.60 -35.74
C MET A 15 -19.35 1.55 -36.95
N MET A 16 -18.25 1.62 -37.69
CA MET A 16 -18.17 2.40 -38.92
C MET A 16 -19.15 1.92 -39.98
N GLY A 17 -19.27 0.61 -40.14
CA GLY A 17 -20.27 0.02 -41.06
C GLY A 17 -21.73 0.36 -40.70
N ALA A 18 -22.08 0.25 -39.42
CA ALA A 18 -23.38 0.64 -38.89
C ALA A 18 -23.68 2.15 -39.06
N MET A 19 -22.65 2.99 -38.86
CA MET A 19 -22.77 4.43 -39.02
C MET A 19 -22.96 4.84 -40.50
N VAL A 20 -22.24 4.19 -41.42
CA VAL A 20 -22.40 4.41 -42.87
C VAL A 20 -23.79 3.94 -43.34
N LEU A 21 -24.24 2.77 -42.92
CA LEU A 21 -25.59 2.27 -43.23
C LEU A 21 -26.68 3.16 -42.63
N GLY A 22 -26.50 3.67 -41.42
CA GLY A 22 -27.41 4.62 -40.79
C GLY A 22 -27.50 5.95 -41.55
N LEU A 23 -26.39 6.48 -42.03
CA LEU A 23 -26.33 7.70 -42.86
C LEU A 23 -27.04 7.47 -44.23
N LEU A 24 -26.85 6.32 -44.84
CA LEU A 24 -27.54 5.96 -46.09
C LEU A 24 -29.06 5.77 -45.90
N ALA A 25 -29.47 5.26 -44.75
CA ALA A 25 -30.90 5.10 -44.41
C ALA A 25 -31.55 6.45 -44.04
N ALA A 26 -30.78 7.42 -43.53
CA ALA A 26 -31.29 8.72 -43.13
C ALA A 26 -31.93 9.54 -44.28
N SER A 27 -31.44 9.33 -45.49
CA SER A 27 -32.01 9.99 -46.70
C SER A 27 -33.42 9.50 -47.08
N ARG A 28 -33.83 8.29 -46.62
CA ARG A 28 -35.13 7.70 -46.92
C ARG A 28 -36.07 7.64 -45.72
N ASN A 29 -35.54 7.46 -44.53
CA ASN A 29 -36.29 7.40 -43.27
C ASN A 29 -35.44 7.80 -42.06
N PRO A 30 -35.56 9.05 -41.57
CA PRO A 30 -34.77 9.54 -40.42
C PRO A 30 -35.01 8.76 -39.11
N GLN A 31 -36.22 8.20 -38.93
CA GLN A 31 -36.54 7.41 -37.74
C GLN A 31 -35.83 6.04 -37.76
N ALA A 32 -35.78 5.38 -38.94
CA ALA A 32 -35.04 4.13 -39.10
C ALA A 32 -33.51 4.33 -38.93
N ALA A 33 -32.98 5.46 -39.40
CA ALA A 33 -31.59 5.80 -39.21
C ALA A 33 -31.21 5.99 -37.71
N ASN A 34 -32.01 6.71 -36.95
CA ASN A 34 -31.84 6.86 -35.51
C ASN A 34 -31.93 5.51 -34.79
N ALA A 35 -32.88 4.65 -35.14
CA ALA A 35 -33.01 3.32 -34.56
C ALA A 35 -31.78 2.43 -34.84
N MET A 36 -31.18 2.50 -36.03
CA MET A 36 -29.93 1.80 -36.33
C MET A 36 -28.73 2.31 -35.58
N ILE A 37 -28.60 3.62 -35.43
CA ILE A 37 -27.47 4.22 -34.66
C ILE A 37 -27.59 3.85 -33.20
N VAL A 38 -28.75 4.03 -32.58
CA VAL A 38 -28.99 3.70 -31.16
C VAL A 38 -28.88 2.20 -30.93
N GLY A 39 -29.43 1.37 -31.81
CA GLY A 39 -29.31 -0.09 -31.76
C GLY A 39 -27.88 -0.57 -31.91
N GLY A 40 -27.08 0.03 -32.81
CA GLY A 40 -25.67 -0.28 -33.00
C GLY A 40 -24.83 0.10 -31.76
N GLN A 41 -25.12 1.24 -31.15
CA GLN A 41 -24.46 1.65 -29.90
C GLN A 41 -24.83 0.70 -28.73
N ALA A 42 -26.09 0.33 -28.60
CA ALA A 42 -26.54 -0.61 -27.58
C ALA A 42 -25.87 -1.97 -27.70
N VAL A 43 -25.73 -2.51 -28.92
CA VAL A 43 -25.01 -3.77 -29.20
C VAL A 43 -23.52 -3.64 -28.86
N ALA A 44 -22.88 -2.52 -29.19
CA ALA A 44 -21.49 -2.28 -28.88
C ALA A 44 -21.24 -2.21 -27.36
N ILE A 45 -22.09 -1.50 -26.63
CA ILE A 45 -22.06 -1.42 -25.16
C ILE A 45 -22.28 -2.82 -24.55
N GLN A 46 -23.26 -3.57 -25.04
CA GLN A 46 -23.57 -4.93 -24.58
C GLN A 46 -22.36 -5.88 -24.79
N ASN A 47 -21.73 -5.81 -25.95
CA ASN A 47 -20.54 -6.61 -26.25
C ASN A 47 -19.35 -6.23 -25.35
N GLN A 48 -19.17 -4.95 -25.05
CA GLN A 48 -18.15 -4.48 -24.13
C GLN A 48 -18.41 -4.97 -22.70
N LEU A 49 -19.65 -4.95 -22.24
CA LEU A 49 -20.04 -5.47 -20.93
C LEU A 49 -19.85 -6.99 -20.84
N ASN A 50 -20.22 -7.73 -21.87
CA ASN A 50 -20.03 -9.18 -21.92
C ASN A 50 -18.54 -9.54 -21.90
N PHE A 51 -17.73 -8.84 -22.70
CA PHE A 51 -16.28 -9.01 -22.68
C PHE A 51 -15.66 -8.71 -21.30
N SER A 52 -16.12 -7.65 -20.63
CA SER A 52 -15.68 -7.34 -19.27
C SER A 52 -16.03 -8.48 -18.30
N ARG A 53 -17.25 -9.00 -18.35
CA ARG A 53 -17.68 -10.15 -17.53
C ARG A 53 -16.84 -11.41 -17.77
N ASP A 54 -16.53 -11.71 -19.02
CA ASP A 54 -15.69 -12.87 -19.35
C ASP A 54 -14.26 -12.73 -18.84
N MET A 55 -13.71 -11.50 -18.92
CA MET A 55 -12.39 -11.19 -18.34
C MET A 55 -12.37 -11.35 -16.81
N GLU A 56 -13.46 -10.92 -16.13
CA GLU A 56 -13.59 -11.11 -14.69
C GLU A 56 -13.66 -12.59 -14.32
N ARG A 57 -14.49 -13.39 -15.03
CA ARG A 57 -14.57 -14.84 -14.82
C ARG A 57 -13.24 -15.56 -15.05
N GLU A 58 -12.49 -15.17 -16.10
CA GLU A 58 -11.16 -15.72 -16.36
C GLU A 58 -10.19 -15.36 -15.23
N ALA A 59 -10.19 -14.10 -14.78
CA ALA A 59 -9.36 -13.63 -13.68
C ALA A 59 -9.69 -14.36 -12.36
N ASP A 60 -10.97 -14.53 -12.06
CA ASP A 60 -11.43 -15.26 -10.87
C ASP A 60 -10.98 -16.73 -10.93
N ARG A 61 -11.14 -17.39 -12.06
CA ARG A 61 -10.71 -18.79 -12.24
C ARG A 61 -9.21 -18.95 -12.06
N VAL A 62 -8.42 -18.06 -12.67
CA VAL A 62 -6.96 -18.10 -12.56
C VAL A 62 -6.54 -17.76 -11.13
N GLY A 63 -7.10 -16.71 -10.55
CA GLY A 63 -6.81 -16.29 -9.17
C GLY A 63 -7.14 -17.39 -8.15
N TYR A 64 -8.29 -18.04 -8.29
CA TYR A 64 -8.67 -19.18 -7.45
C TYR A 64 -7.68 -20.33 -7.59
N GLY A 65 -7.28 -20.68 -8.82
CA GLY A 65 -6.29 -21.73 -9.06
C GLY A 65 -4.92 -21.41 -8.46
N VAL A 66 -4.44 -20.19 -8.63
CA VAL A 66 -3.15 -19.73 -8.04
C VAL A 66 -3.21 -19.80 -6.52
N MET A 67 -4.30 -19.32 -5.91
CA MET A 67 -4.48 -19.31 -4.47
C MET A 67 -4.49 -20.73 -3.89
N THR A 68 -5.24 -21.65 -4.50
CA THR A 68 -5.34 -23.05 -4.04
C THR A 68 -4.03 -23.82 -4.23
N GLN A 69 -3.32 -23.60 -5.35
CA GLN A 69 -1.98 -24.19 -5.59
C GLN A 69 -0.94 -23.66 -4.59
N ALA A 70 -1.10 -22.43 -4.12
CA ALA A 70 -0.24 -21.86 -3.07
C ALA A 70 -0.59 -22.34 -1.66
N GLY A 71 -1.56 -23.26 -1.51
CA GLY A 71 -1.97 -23.85 -0.23
C GLY A 71 -2.90 -22.99 0.61
N PHE A 72 -3.50 -21.94 0.04
CA PHE A 72 -4.52 -21.15 0.72
C PHE A 72 -5.89 -21.82 0.66
N GLU A 73 -6.69 -21.63 1.71
CA GLU A 73 -8.04 -22.15 1.83
C GLU A 73 -8.98 -21.58 0.75
N PRO A 74 -9.63 -22.43 -0.08
CA PRO A 74 -10.56 -22.00 -1.12
C PRO A 74 -11.73 -21.15 -0.59
N GLN A 75 -12.20 -21.45 0.61
CA GLN A 75 -13.26 -20.68 1.31
C GLN A 75 -12.88 -19.20 1.48
N GLY A 76 -11.60 -18.89 1.60
CA GLY A 76 -11.11 -17.51 1.71
C GLY A 76 -11.47 -16.65 0.50
N PHE A 77 -11.46 -17.25 -0.70
CA PHE A 77 -11.86 -16.56 -1.93
C PHE A 77 -13.36 -16.23 -1.95
N VAL A 78 -14.20 -17.18 -1.59
CA VAL A 78 -15.66 -17.00 -1.49
C VAL A 78 -15.98 -15.93 -0.42
N SER A 79 -15.39 -16.08 0.77
CA SER A 79 -15.59 -15.12 1.87
C SER A 79 -15.16 -13.69 1.53
N LEU A 80 -14.11 -13.54 0.74
CA LEU A 80 -13.70 -12.22 0.23
C LEU A 80 -14.78 -11.62 -0.66
N PHE A 81 -15.31 -12.39 -1.60
CA PHE A 81 -16.35 -11.94 -2.52
C PHE A 81 -17.64 -11.56 -1.80
N GLU A 82 -18.07 -12.35 -0.82
CA GLU A 82 -19.23 -12.03 0.01
C GLU A 82 -19.06 -10.72 0.78
N LYS A 83 -17.86 -10.50 1.37
CA LYS A 83 -17.53 -9.25 2.05
C LYS A 83 -17.50 -8.04 1.11
N LEU A 84 -16.94 -8.21 -0.10
CA LEU A 84 -16.92 -7.15 -1.11
C LEU A 84 -18.33 -6.81 -1.57
N GLN A 85 -19.20 -7.83 -1.77
CA GLN A 85 -20.60 -7.62 -2.11
C GLN A 85 -21.35 -6.87 -1.00
N GLN A 86 -21.13 -7.26 0.26
CA GLN A 86 -21.75 -6.57 1.40
C GLN A 86 -21.26 -5.11 1.49
N ALA A 87 -19.96 -4.87 1.32
CA ALA A 87 -19.41 -3.53 1.31
C ALA A 87 -19.97 -2.67 0.16
N ALA A 88 -20.18 -3.26 -1.01
CA ALA A 88 -20.78 -2.57 -2.15
C ALA A 88 -22.24 -2.16 -1.89
N ARG A 89 -23.02 -3.01 -1.20
CA ARG A 89 -24.43 -2.71 -0.86
C ARG A 89 -24.57 -1.59 0.18
N LEU A 90 -23.60 -1.47 1.09
CA LEU A 90 -23.62 -0.47 2.17
C LEU A 90 -23.05 0.90 1.73
N ASN A 91 -22.43 0.99 0.57
CA ASN A 91 -21.60 2.12 0.18
C ASN A 91 -22.00 2.71 -1.16
N ASP A 92 -23.13 3.41 -1.19
CA ASP A 92 -23.50 4.30 -2.31
C ASP A 92 -22.57 5.55 -2.40
N SER A 93 -21.74 5.78 -1.38
CA SER A 93 -20.86 6.94 -1.24
C SER A 93 -19.55 6.89 -2.04
N GLY A 94 -19.35 5.83 -2.84
CA GLY A 94 -18.15 5.73 -3.72
C GLY A 94 -16.85 5.36 -3.03
N GLY A 95 -16.89 4.85 -1.80
CA GLY A 95 -15.71 4.48 -1.01
C GLY A 95 -14.86 3.34 -1.58
N TYR A 96 -15.36 2.61 -2.58
CA TYR A 96 -14.61 1.53 -3.26
C TYR A 96 -14.64 1.71 -4.78
N PRO A 97 -13.77 2.57 -5.35
CA PRO A 97 -13.71 2.80 -6.81
C PRO A 97 -13.49 1.51 -7.63
N TYR A 98 -12.76 0.54 -7.08
CA TYR A 98 -12.52 -0.76 -7.69
C TYR A 98 -13.82 -1.52 -8.00
N LEU A 99 -14.82 -1.49 -7.12
CA LEU A 99 -16.08 -2.20 -7.31
C LEU A 99 -16.95 -1.63 -8.44
N ARG A 100 -16.69 -0.41 -8.87
CA ARG A 100 -17.37 0.20 -10.04
C ARG A 100 -16.87 -0.39 -11.36
N SER A 101 -15.57 -0.59 -11.49
CA SER A 101 -14.93 -1.17 -12.67
C SER A 101 -14.96 -2.71 -12.68
N HIS A 102 -15.07 -3.33 -11.50
CA HIS A 102 -15.07 -4.78 -11.29
C HIS A 102 -16.27 -5.19 -10.42
N PRO A 103 -17.50 -5.12 -10.94
CA PRO A 103 -18.70 -5.35 -10.14
C PRO A 103 -18.75 -6.78 -9.60
N MET A 104 -19.06 -6.88 -8.29
CA MET A 104 -19.33 -8.16 -7.65
C MET A 104 -20.74 -8.63 -8.02
N THR A 105 -20.84 -9.50 -9.00
CA THR A 105 -22.11 -10.12 -9.38
C THR A 105 -22.38 -11.38 -8.55
N THR A 106 -23.65 -11.65 -8.26
CA THR A 106 -24.06 -12.90 -7.59
C THR A 106 -23.58 -14.12 -8.37
N GLU A 107 -23.50 -14.02 -9.69
CA GLU A 107 -23.03 -15.07 -10.60
C GLU A 107 -21.54 -15.40 -10.37
N ARG A 108 -20.67 -14.41 -10.13
CA ARG A 108 -19.25 -14.63 -9.79
C ARG A 108 -19.10 -15.36 -8.46
N ILE A 109 -19.90 -14.98 -7.46
CA ILE A 109 -19.91 -15.65 -6.15
C ILE A 109 -20.37 -17.10 -6.30
N ALA A 110 -21.46 -17.35 -7.04
CA ALA A 110 -21.99 -18.68 -7.28
C ALA A 110 -20.99 -19.58 -8.03
N ASP A 111 -20.27 -19.05 -9.03
CA ASP A 111 -19.23 -19.81 -9.74
C ASP A 111 -18.08 -20.22 -8.79
N MET A 112 -17.67 -19.36 -7.91
CA MET A 112 -16.63 -19.68 -6.92
C MET A 112 -17.12 -20.68 -5.87
N GLN A 113 -18.37 -20.58 -5.41
CA GLN A 113 -18.97 -21.56 -4.50
C GLN A 113 -19.09 -22.94 -5.16
N ALA A 114 -19.50 -23.01 -6.42
CA ALA A 114 -19.56 -24.26 -7.18
C ALA A 114 -18.18 -24.93 -7.32
N ARG A 115 -17.12 -24.14 -7.58
CA ARG A 115 -15.72 -24.64 -7.65
C ARG A 115 -15.24 -25.17 -6.32
N GLN A 116 -15.62 -24.53 -5.21
CA GLN A 116 -15.30 -25.00 -3.88
C GLN A 116 -15.90 -26.36 -3.57
N GLN A 117 -17.14 -26.61 -3.98
CA GLN A 117 -17.84 -27.88 -3.77
C GLN A 117 -17.16 -29.07 -4.50
N LEU A 118 -16.42 -28.78 -5.57
CA LEU A 118 -15.68 -29.82 -6.32
C LEU A 118 -14.39 -30.25 -5.62
N LEU A 119 -13.93 -29.50 -4.61
CA LEU A 119 -12.77 -29.85 -3.83
C LEU A 119 -13.23 -30.60 -2.57
N THR A 120 -12.73 -31.81 -2.35
CA THR A 120 -12.92 -32.56 -1.10
C THR A 120 -12.14 -31.82 -0.01
N LEU A 121 -12.83 -30.93 0.72
CA LEU A 121 -12.19 -30.10 1.73
C LEU A 121 -12.02 -30.87 3.03
N ALA A 122 -10.77 -30.96 3.49
CA ALA A 122 -10.50 -31.11 4.90
C ALA A 122 -11.16 -29.93 5.67
N SER A 123 -11.53 -30.12 6.94
CA SER A 123 -12.05 -29.02 7.76
C SER A 123 -11.15 -27.80 7.65
N PRO A 124 -11.71 -26.59 7.46
CA PRO A 124 -10.90 -25.38 7.32
C PRO A 124 -9.96 -25.23 8.51
N ALA A 125 -8.68 -25.04 8.21
CA ALA A 125 -7.71 -24.78 9.27
C ALA A 125 -8.08 -23.48 10.01
N PRO A 126 -7.93 -23.44 11.34
CA PRO A 126 -8.19 -22.21 12.09
C PRO A 126 -7.27 -21.09 11.56
N PRO A 127 -7.76 -19.84 11.47
CA PRO A 127 -6.95 -18.75 10.99
C PRO A 127 -5.70 -18.59 11.86
N ARG A 128 -4.52 -18.50 11.23
CA ARG A 128 -3.23 -18.32 11.93
C ARG A 128 -3.31 -17.10 12.83
N LEU A 129 -2.77 -17.20 14.04
CA LEU A 129 -2.83 -16.13 15.03
C LEU A 129 -2.16 -14.84 14.52
N ALA A 130 -1.00 -14.96 13.87
CA ALA A 130 -0.33 -13.82 13.25
C ALA A 130 -1.21 -13.11 12.22
N HIS A 131 -2.00 -13.84 11.41
CA HIS A 131 -2.96 -13.25 10.48
C HIS A 131 -4.07 -12.48 11.20
N GLN A 132 -4.58 -13.00 12.34
CA GLN A 132 -5.60 -12.31 13.14
C GLN A 132 -5.06 -10.98 13.69
N LEU A 133 -3.80 -10.95 14.18
CA LEU A 133 -3.14 -9.73 14.65
C LEU A 133 -2.97 -8.71 13.52
N LEU A 134 -2.50 -9.14 12.34
CA LEU A 134 -2.34 -8.25 11.18
C LEU A 134 -3.69 -7.73 10.66
N SER A 135 -4.73 -8.55 10.69
CA SER A 135 -6.10 -8.12 10.36
C SER A 135 -6.61 -7.07 11.35
N ALA A 136 -6.32 -7.24 12.64
CA ALA A 136 -6.64 -6.25 13.66
C ALA A 136 -5.91 -4.92 13.39
N ARG A 137 -4.60 -4.97 13.09
CA ARG A 137 -3.81 -3.81 12.68
C ARG A 137 -4.43 -3.09 11.47
N ALA A 138 -4.77 -3.83 10.43
CA ALA A 138 -5.37 -3.27 9.21
C ALA A 138 -6.69 -2.56 9.50
N ARG A 139 -7.56 -3.13 10.36
CA ARG A 139 -8.83 -2.51 10.76
C ARG A 139 -8.62 -1.19 11.51
N VAL A 140 -7.66 -1.14 12.45
CA VAL A 140 -7.34 0.10 13.18
C VAL A 140 -6.79 1.17 12.23
N LEU A 141 -5.91 0.79 11.29
CA LEU A 141 -5.32 1.73 10.33
C LEU A 141 -6.35 2.27 9.32
N ALA A 142 -7.29 1.43 8.89
CA ALA A 142 -8.36 1.81 7.97
C ALA A 142 -9.42 2.73 8.61
N ASN A 143 -9.49 2.78 9.95
CA ASN A 143 -10.48 3.58 10.68
C ASN A 143 -9.77 4.57 11.63
N PRO A 144 -9.18 5.66 11.10
CA PRO A 144 -8.35 6.58 11.89
C PRO A 144 -9.14 7.51 12.81
N GLY A 145 -10.47 7.58 12.68
CA GLY A 145 -11.34 8.48 13.46
C GLY A 145 -11.34 8.15 14.97
N VAL A 146 -11.47 9.18 15.81
CA VAL A 146 -11.40 9.06 17.28
C VAL A 146 -12.43 8.07 17.83
N ASP A 147 -13.65 8.06 17.31
CA ASP A 147 -14.70 7.16 17.77
C ASP A 147 -14.38 5.69 17.45
N ALA A 148 -13.79 5.42 16.30
CA ALA A 148 -13.31 4.09 15.98
C ALA A 148 -12.17 3.65 16.91
N GLN A 149 -11.25 4.55 17.26
CA GLN A 149 -10.18 4.24 18.20
C GLN A 149 -10.76 3.96 19.62
N ARG A 150 -11.73 4.76 20.07
CA ARG A 150 -12.44 4.49 21.34
C ARG A 150 -13.16 3.14 21.32
N PHE A 151 -13.80 2.81 20.19
CA PHE A 151 -14.43 1.49 20.02
C PHE A 151 -13.40 0.35 20.15
N PHE A 152 -12.24 0.42 19.47
CA PHE A 152 -11.21 -0.62 19.57
C PHE A 152 -10.63 -0.73 20.97
N SER A 153 -10.44 0.39 21.68
CA SER A 153 -9.99 0.39 23.06
C SER A 153 -11.01 -0.27 24.01
N ALA A 154 -12.30 0.06 23.88
CA ALA A 154 -13.37 -0.53 24.66
C ALA A 154 -13.56 -2.02 24.31
N ASP A 155 -13.50 -2.37 23.03
CA ASP A 155 -13.62 -3.75 22.53
C ASP A 155 -12.54 -4.67 23.11
N ALA A 156 -11.33 -4.14 23.34
CA ALA A 156 -10.23 -4.85 23.99
C ALA A 156 -10.46 -5.13 25.49
N GLN A 157 -11.51 -4.62 26.12
CA GLN A 157 -11.87 -4.93 27.50
C GLN A 157 -12.76 -6.17 27.62
N GLN A 158 -13.39 -6.61 26.51
CA GLN A 158 -14.29 -7.77 26.52
C GLN A 158 -13.49 -9.07 26.64
N GLU A 159 -13.76 -9.85 27.68
CA GLU A 159 -13.00 -11.08 27.99
C GLU A 159 -13.60 -12.35 27.35
N ASN A 160 -14.90 -12.37 27.08
CA ASN A 160 -15.60 -13.57 26.57
C ASN A 160 -15.32 -13.80 25.08
N ARG A 161 -14.10 -14.25 24.76
CA ARG A 161 -13.61 -14.51 23.40
C ARG A 161 -12.70 -15.71 23.34
N SER A 162 -12.59 -16.32 22.16
CA SER A 162 -11.53 -17.31 21.93
C SER A 162 -10.13 -16.67 22.09
N PRO A 163 -9.09 -17.42 22.44
CA PRO A 163 -7.75 -16.86 22.65
C PRO A 163 -7.22 -16.02 21.47
N GLY A 164 -7.46 -16.48 20.23
CA GLY A 164 -7.06 -15.73 19.04
C GLY A 164 -7.84 -14.43 18.84
N GLN A 165 -9.15 -14.43 19.10
CA GLN A 165 -9.97 -13.22 19.05
C GLN A 165 -9.59 -12.24 20.18
N ARG A 166 -9.27 -12.75 21.36
CA ARG A 166 -8.78 -11.95 22.48
C ARG A 166 -7.46 -11.27 22.14
N ALA A 167 -6.50 -12.03 21.61
CA ALA A 167 -5.20 -11.49 21.17
C ALA A 167 -5.38 -10.41 20.09
N ALA A 168 -6.25 -10.63 19.10
CA ALA A 168 -6.55 -9.65 18.06
C ALA A 168 -7.20 -8.38 18.61
N ALA A 169 -8.11 -8.50 19.56
CA ALA A 169 -8.75 -7.36 20.23
C ALA A 169 -7.75 -6.57 21.06
N LEU A 170 -6.89 -7.23 21.84
CA LEU A 170 -5.82 -6.58 22.60
C LEU A 170 -4.84 -5.85 21.69
N TYR A 171 -4.44 -6.47 20.57
CA TYR A 171 -3.55 -5.84 19.58
C TYR A 171 -4.16 -4.55 19.02
N ALA A 172 -5.44 -4.59 18.63
CA ALA A 172 -6.18 -3.41 18.18
C ALA A 172 -6.30 -2.35 19.28
N GLY A 173 -6.60 -2.78 20.52
CA GLY A 173 -6.71 -1.90 21.67
C GLY A 173 -5.41 -1.16 22.00
N VAL A 174 -4.27 -1.87 22.00
CA VAL A 174 -2.94 -1.24 22.18
C VAL A 174 -2.69 -0.16 21.13
N MET A 175 -2.97 -0.45 19.85
CA MET A 175 -2.80 0.55 18.79
C MET A 175 -3.75 1.74 18.95
N ALA A 176 -4.97 1.50 19.39
CA ALA A 176 -5.98 2.53 19.61
C ALA A 176 -5.60 3.43 20.79
N ASP A 177 -5.21 2.84 21.93
CA ASP A 177 -4.78 3.57 23.12
C ASP A 177 -3.56 4.46 22.82
N LEU A 178 -2.61 3.93 22.05
CA LEU A 178 -1.44 4.69 21.62
C LEU A 178 -1.84 5.94 20.81
N ARG A 179 -2.80 5.83 19.91
CA ARG A 179 -3.34 6.96 19.13
C ARG A 179 -4.16 7.93 19.96
N LEU A 180 -4.92 7.42 20.94
CA LEU A 180 -5.67 8.23 21.90
C LEU A 180 -4.77 8.87 22.96
N ARG A 181 -3.48 8.50 23.02
CA ARG A 181 -2.52 8.87 24.08
C ARG A 181 -2.98 8.43 25.47
N ASP A 182 -3.75 7.36 25.54
CA ASP A 182 -4.14 6.71 26.77
C ASP A 182 -3.13 5.60 27.11
N HIS A 183 -2.17 5.92 27.97
CA HIS A 183 -1.08 5.01 28.32
C HIS A 183 -1.39 4.10 29.52
N GLY A 184 -2.54 4.30 30.18
CA GLY A 184 -2.86 3.61 31.44
C GLY A 184 -2.94 2.09 31.28
N LEU A 185 -3.53 1.59 30.20
CA LEU A 185 -3.73 0.16 29.96
C LEU A 185 -2.67 -0.50 29.06
N LEU A 186 -1.78 0.30 28.42
CA LEU A 186 -0.84 -0.22 27.42
C LEU A 186 0.02 -1.36 27.95
N ARG A 187 0.62 -1.20 29.14
CA ARG A 187 1.53 -2.20 29.72
C ARG A 187 0.79 -3.51 30.01
N ALA A 188 -0.39 -3.43 30.65
CA ALA A 188 -1.16 -4.61 30.99
C ALA A 188 -1.62 -5.37 29.75
N ARG A 189 -2.11 -4.65 28.74
CA ARG A 189 -2.55 -5.24 27.46
C ARG A 189 -1.40 -5.87 26.67
N LEU A 190 -0.23 -5.24 26.63
CA LEU A 190 0.95 -5.80 25.98
C LEU A 190 1.41 -7.07 26.68
N GLU A 191 1.39 -7.13 28.02
CA GLU A 191 1.79 -8.31 28.76
C GLU A 191 0.80 -9.47 28.55
N GLU A 192 -0.50 -9.21 28.63
CA GLU A 192 -1.52 -10.22 28.32
C GLU A 192 -1.37 -10.74 26.87
N LEU A 193 -1.17 -9.84 25.91
CA LEU A 193 -0.98 -10.19 24.51
C LEU A 193 0.28 -11.05 24.30
N ARG A 194 1.37 -10.75 25.01
CA ARG A 194 2.60 -11.52 24.99
C ARG A 194 2.38 -12.94 25.50
N LEU A 195 1.63 -13.10 26.57
CA LEU A 195 1.28 -14.41 27.13
C LEU A 195 0.39 -15.22 26.17
N LEU A 196 -0.62 -14.61 25.57
CA LEU A 196 -1.51 -15.27 24.60
C LEU A 196 -0.81 -15.72 23.32
N THR A 197 0.32 -15.09 22.98
CA THR A 197 1.06 -15.40 21.75
C THR A 197 2.31 -16.24 21.97
N GLN A 198 2.64 -16.62 23.22
CA GLN A 198 3.90 -17.25 23.57
C GLN A 198 4.19 -18.58 22.83
N ALA A 199 3.15 -19.31 22.41
CA ALA A 199 3.27 -20.58 21.69
C ALA A 199 3.38 -20.41 20.16
N ASP A 200 3.22 -19.19 19.62
CA ASP A 200 3.23 -18.92 18.18
C ASP A 200 4.35 -17.92 17.86
N PRO A 201 5.49 -18.38 17.29
CA PRO A 201 6.63 -17.52 16.98
C PRO A 201 6.32 -16.37 16.01
N GLU A 202 5.41 -16.59 15.03
CA GLU A 202 5.02 -15.57 14.08
C GLU A 202 4.19 -14.46 14.77
N ALA A 203 3.26 -14.86 15.64
CA ALA A 203 2.48 -13.93 16.45
C ALA A 203 3.36 -13.17 17.45
N GLN A 204 4.28 -13.85 18.13
CA GLN A 204 5.26 -13.20 19.01
C GLN A 204 6.09 -12.13 18.29
N GLN A 205 6.48 -12.40 17.06
CA GLN A 205 7.21 -11.41 16.25
C GLN A 205 6.37 -10.15 16.00
N GLN A 206 5.06 -10.30 15.72
CA GLN A 206 4.16 -9.16 15.55
C GLN A 206 4.00 -8.36 16.86
N VAL A 207 3.89 -9.05 17.99
CA VAL A 207 3.79 -8.41 19.31
C VAL A 207 5.10 -7.69 19.68
N LYS A 208 6.24 -8.26 19.35
CA LYS A 208 7.55 -7.64 19.54
C LYS A 208 7.67 -6.32 18.76
N TRP A 209 7.22 -6.31 17.50
CA TRP A 209 7.21 -5.09 16.69
C TRP A 209 6.22 -4.06 17.23
N LEU A 210 5.03 -4.47 17.65
CA LEU A 210 4.07 -3.57 18.30
C LEU A 210 4.65 -2.96 19.59
N SER A 211 5.34 -3.78 20.40
CA SER A 211 5.99 -3.30 21.63
C SER A 211 7.08 -2.27 21.34
N ALA A 212 7.85 -2.48 20.27
CA ALA A 212 8.85 -1.51 19.83
C ALA A 212 8.22 -0.20 19.30
N GLU A 213 7.09 -0.31 18.56
CA GLU A 213 6.32 0.83 18.09
C GLU A 213 5.75 1.64 19.27
N VAL A 214 5.23 0.97 20.30
CA VAL A 214 4.76 1.59 21.53
C VAL A 214 5.92 2.31 22.23
N ALA A 215 7.06 1.63 22.43
CA ALA A 215 8.23 2.23 23.06
C ALA A 215 8.71 3.49 22.31
N LEU A 216 8.76 3.42 20.97
CA LEU A 216 9.14 4.56 20.14
C LEU A 216 8.17 5.74 20.32
N GLN A 217 6.87 5.50 20.23
CA GLN A 217 5.86 6.55 20.27
C GLN A 217 5.63 7.12 21.68
N THR A 218 5.99 6.37 22.73
CA THR A 218 5.99 6.85 24.12
C THR A 218 7.32 7.51 24.55
N GLY A 219 8.22 7.77 23.60
CA GLY A 219 9.45 8.51 23.87
C GLY A 219 10.60 7.67 24.44
N ALA A 220 10.57 6.35 24.28
CA ALA A 220 11.62 5.42 24.73
C ALA A 220 12.35 4.74 23.53
N PRO A 221 13.00 5.51 22.63
CA PRO A 221 13.60 4.97 21.40
C PRO A 221 14.71 3.93 21.66
N LEU A 222 15.48 4.06 22.74
CA LEU A 222 16.49 3.06 23.10
C LEU A 222 15.88 1.72 23.50
N GLN A 223 14.72 1.72 24.14
CA GLN A 223 13.97 0.52 24.44
C GLN A 223 13.43 -0.13 23.15
N ALA A 224 12.94 0.67 22.20
CA ALA A 224 12.54 0.17 20.89
C ALA A 224 13.69 -0.50 20.14
N ILE A 225 14.89 0.10 20.15
CA ILE A 225 16.11 -0.49 19.57
C ILE A 225 16.44 -1.82 20.25
N ALA A 226 16.40 -1.89 21.58
CA ALA A 226 16.68 -3.11 22.33
C ALA A 226 15.68 -4.26 21.98
N LEU A 227 14.39 -3.91 21.86
CA LEU A 227 13.35 -4.86 21.46
C LEU A 227 13.56 -5.40 20.03
N LEU A 228 13.94 -4.54 19.08
CA LEU A 228 14.13 -4.93 17.68
C LEU A 228 15.44 -5.71 17.46
N GLY A 229 16.48 -5.41 18.25
CA GLY A 229 17.82 -5.97 18.10
C GLY A 229 18.49 -5.52 16.80
N THR A 230 19.48 -6.31 16.32
CA THR A 230 20.24 -5.98 15.10
C THR A 230 19.60 -6.53 13.81
N GLN A 231 18.48 -7.22 13.90
CA GLN A 231 17.95 -8.03 12.79
C GLN A 231 16.71 -7.45 12.16
N GLY A 232 16.89 -6.58 11.18
CA GLY A 232 15.82 -6.16 10.29
C GLY A 232 15.99 -6.75 8.89
N LYS A 233 15.72 -8.05 8.66
CA LYS A 233 15.62 -8.59 7.29
C LYS A 233 14.34 -8.11 6.61
N ASP A 234 13.25 -8.01 7.38
CA ASP A 234 11.99 -7.48 6.91
C ASP A 234 12.01 -5.95 6.80
N ARG A 235 11.37 -5.45 5.74
CA ARG A 235 11.21 -4.01 5.51
C ARG A 235 10.59 -3.29 6.72
N ALA A 236 9.54 -3.85 7.32
CA ALA A 236 8.85 -3.25 8.46
C ALA A 236 9.76 -3.12 9.70
N ALA A 237 10.46 -4.20 10.07
CA ALA A 237 11.40 -4.20 11.19
C ALA A 237 12.59 -3.27 10.96
N ARG A 238 13.15 -3.26 9.74
CA ARG A 238 14.24 -2.37 9.34
C ARG A 238 13.87 -0.91 9.50
N PHE A 239 12.69 -0.53 9.02
CA PHE A 239 12.25 0.86 9.09
C PHE A 239 11.88 1.28 10.50
N LEU A 240 11.27 0.41 11.28
CA LEU A 240 11.00 0.70 12.69
C LEU A 240 12.30 0.85 13.49
N LEU A 241 13.33 0.04 13.21
CA LEU A 241 14.66 0.18 13.82
C LEU A 241 15.34 1.49 13.39
N ALA A 242 15.28 1.85 12.10
CA ALA A 242 15.82 3.11 11.59
C ALA A 242 15.12 4.32 12.23
N GLN A 243 13.78 4.32 12.30
CA GLN A 243 13.00 5.34 13.00
C GLN A 243 13.41 5.45 14.48
N SER A 244 13.55 4.31 15.16
CA SER A 244 13.95 4.29 16.57
C SER A 244 15.35 4.87 16.77
N ARG A 245 16.31 4.55 15.90
CA ARG A 245 17.65 5.11 15.92
C ARG A 245 17.64 6.63 15.66
N ILE A 246 16.89 7.08 14.67
CA ILE A 246 16.73 8.50 14.34
C ILE A 246 16.10 9.25 15.51
N ALA A 247 15.08 8.69 16.13
CA ALA A 247 14.37 9.31 17.25
C ALA A 247 15.24 9.50 18.52
N THR A 248 16.39 8.81 18.63
CA THR A 248 17.34 9.08 19.73
C THR A 248 17.99 10.46 19.63
N GLY A 249 18.02 11.09 18.47
CA GLY A 249 18.75 12.33 18.22
C GLY A 249 20.27 12.18 18.25
N LEU A 250 20.80 10.99 18.47
CA LEU A 250 22.23 10.74 18.63
C LEU A 250 22.92 10.54 17.28
N PRO A 251 23.99 11.29 16.92
CA PRO A 251 24.69 11.13 15.65
C PRO A 251 25.20 9.71 15.40
N ALA A 252 25.66 9.01 16.44
CA ALA A 252 26.11 7.61 16.34
C ALA A 252 24.98 6.67 15.91
N GLN A 253 23.76 6.85 16.43
CA GLN A 253 22.59 6.07 16.02
C GLN A 253 22.13 6.47 14.61
N GLY A 254 22.23 7.74 14.26
CA GLY A 254 22.02 8.21 12.89
C GLY A 254 22.96 7.53 11.89
N ALA A 255 24.25 7.37 12.25
CA ALA A 255 25.23 6.67 11.42
C ALA A 255 24.86 5.20 11.16
N LEU A 256 24.44 4.49 12.20
CA LEU A 256 23.98 3.10 12.07
C LEU A 256 22.71 2.98 11.21
N ALA A 257 21.78 3.94 11.36
CA ALA A 257 20.57 3.97 10.52
C ALA A 257 20.93 4.28 9.07
N ALA A 258 21.80 5.26 8.81
CA ALA A 258 22.20 5.62 7.44
C ALA A 258 22.95 4.50 6.74
N GLN A 259 23.84 3.80 7.44
CA GLN A 259 24.57 2.65 6.87
C GLN A 259 23.62 1.55 6.39
N ASP A 260 22.64 1.19 7.21
CA ASP A 260 21.64 0.17 6.85
C ASP A 260 20.73 0.63 5.70
N LEU A 261 20.28 1.89 5.74
CA LEU A 261 19.39 2.46 4.72
C LEU A 261 20.09 2.72 3.38
N LEU A 262 21.39 3.02 3.36
CA LEU A 262 22.18 3.09 2.12
C LEU A 262 22.20 1.73 1.42
N GLY A 263 22.41 0.64 2.15
CA GLY A 263 22.30 -0.70 1.61
C GLY A 263 20.89 -1.02 1.09
N TRP A 264 19.86 -0.58 1.81
CA TRP A 264 18.47 -0.78 1.39
C TRP A 264 18.14 -0.01 0.10
N THR A 265 18.44 1.29 0.04
CA THR A 265 18.12 2.12 -1.12
C THR A 265 18.91 1.73 -2.37
N ALA A 266 20.09 1.12 -2.22
CA ALA A 266 20.83 0.52 -3.34
C ALA A 266 20.11 -0.72 -3.90
N LEU A 267 19.52 -1.57 -3.04
CA LEU A 267 18.78 -2.77 -3.45
C LEU A 267 17.34 -2.47 -3.85
N GLN A 268 16.73 -1.47 -3.24
CA GLN A 268 15.34 -1.07 -3.40
C GLN A 268 15.24 0.43 -3.76
N PRO A 269 15.75 0.85 -4.94
CA PRO A 269 15.87 2.26 -5.29
C PRO A 269 14.53 2.98 -5.46
N ARG A 270 13.43 2.24 -5.58
CA ARG A 270 12.07 2.80 -5.72
C ARG A 270 11.30 2.91 -4.40
N ASP A 271 11.91 2.61 -3.26
CA ASP A 271 11.28 2.74 -1.96
C ASP A 271 11.41 4.18 -1.42
N ALA A 272 10.40 5.01 -1.70
CA ALA A 272 10.37 6.42 -1.31
C ALA A 272 10.55 6.62 0.20
N TYR A 273 10.00 5.71 1.03
CA TYR A 273 10.11 5.83 2.48
C TYR A 273 11.51 5.48 2.99
N GLY A 274 12.20 4.54 2.33
CA GLY A 274 13.60 4.25 2.61
C GLY A 274 14.49 5.47 2.37
N TRP A 275 14.26 6.20 1.27
CA TRP A 275 14.96 7.46 0.99
C TRP A 275 14.65 8.57 1.99
N GLU A 276 13.40 8.67 2.44
CA GLU A 276 12.98 9.64 3.45
C GLU A 276 13.72 9.43 4.78
N LEU A 277 13.73 8.20 5.27
CA LEU A 277 14.45 7.83 6.49
C LEU A 277 15.97 8.01 6.35
N LEU A 278 16.53 7.69 5.17
CA LEU A 278 17.94 7.93 4.89
C LEU A 278 18.30 9.41 5.00
N GLY A 279 17.46 10.29 4.44
CA GLY A 279 17.65 11.74 4.55
C GLY A 279 17.66 12.23 6.00
N GLN A 280 16.75 11.71 6.83
CA GLN A 280 16.72 12.03 8.26
C GLN A 280 17.96 11.52 9.00
N ALA A 281 18.39 10.29 8.73
CA ALA A 281 19.56 9.68 9.36
C ALA A 281 20.88 10.41 9.01
N LEU A 282 21.03 10.81 7.75
CA LEU A 282 22.18 11.60 7.28
C LEU A 282 22.19 13.01 7.87
N GLY A 283 21.00 13.61 8.02
CA GLY A 283 20.85 14.92 8.67
C GLY A 283 21.35 14.92 10.11
N LEU A 284 21.10 13.85 10.87
CA LEU A 284 21.61 13.70 12.24
C LEU A 284 23.15 13.62 12.32
N GLN A 285 23.80 13.20 11.24
CA GLN A 285 25.27 13.14 11.15
C GLN A 285 25.89 14.46 10.67
N GLY A 286 25.05 15.44 10.27
CA GLY A 286 25.53 16.67 9.63
C GLY A 286 25.90 16.51 8.15
N ASP A 287 25.62 15.36 7.52
CA ASP A 287 25.84 15.15 6.08
C ASP A 287 24.69 15.78 5.29
N THR A 288 24.70 17.10 5.24
CA THR A 288 23.59 17.90 4.74
C THR A 288 23.35 17.70 3.24
N LEU A 289 24.40 17.59 2.43
CA LEU A 289 24.26 17.42 0.98
C LEU A 289 23.57 16.10 0.64
N ARG A 290 24.04 14.99 1.20
CA ARG A 290 23.42 13.70 1.00
C ARG A 290 22.01 13.63 1.60
N ALA A 291 21.78 14.27 2.74
CA ALA A 291 20.46 14.35 3.37
C ALA A 291 19.44 15.01 2.44
N ILE A 292 19.78 16.18 1.86
CA ILE A 292 18.89 16.90 0.96
C ILE A 292 18.64 16.09 -0.32
N ARG A 293 19.67 15.44 -0.89
CA ARG A 293 19.47 14.56 -2.06
C ARG A 293 18.54 13.40 -1.73
N ALA A 294 18.72 12.72 -0.62
CA ALA A 294 17.85 11.63 -0.22
C ALA A 294 16.39 12.07 -0.06
N GLN A 295 16.15 13.27 0.50
CA GLN A 295 14.81 13.87 0.56
C GLN A 295 14.23 14.12 -0.85
N ALA A 296 15.05 14.62 -1.77
CA ALA A 296 14.64 14.87 -3.14
C ALA A 296 14.29 13.57 -3.89
N GLU A 297 15.05 12.47 -3.67
CA GLU A 297 14.72 11.15 -4.21
C GLU A 297 13.38 10.64 -3.68
N SER A 298 13.11 10.79 -2.38
CA SER A 298 11.81 10.42 -1.80
C SER A 298 10.65 11.19 -2.45
N LEU A 299 10.80 12.50 -2.65
CA LEU A 299 9.79 13.34 -3.29
C LEU A 299 9.59 12.96 -4.77
N ALA A 300 10.67 12.72 -5.50
CA ALA A 300 10.61 12.30 -6.90
C ALA A 300 9.87 10.97 -7.09
N LEU A 301 10.08 10.02 -6.18
CA LEU A 301 9.38 8.73 -6.18
C LEU A 301 7.89 8.86 -5.82
N LYS A 302 7.50 9.93 -5.14
CA LYS A 302 6.10 10.30 -4.88
C LYS A 302 5.50 11.15 -6.02
N PHE A 303 6.23 11.32 -7.14
CA PHE A 303 5.88 12.15 -8.30
C PHE A 303 5.74 13.64 -7.99
N ASP A 304 6.26 14.11 -6.87
CA ASP A 304 6.37 15.53 -6.54
C ASP A 304 7.70 16.08 -7.08
N TYR A 305 7.76 16.17 -8.42
CA TYR A 305 8.98 16.65 -9.10
C TYR A 305 9.28 18.12 -8.80
N ALA A 306 8.26 18.93 -8.51
CA ALA A 306 8.48 20.33 -8.18
C ALA A 306 9.26 20.47 -6.88
N ALA A 307 8.77 19.88 -5.80
CA ALA A 307 9.44 19.91 -4.51
C ALA A 307 10.82 19.20 -4.54
N ALA A 308 10.96 18.12 -5.31
CA ALA A 308 12.24 17.43 -5.49
C ALA A 308 13.30 18.34 -6.15
N ILE A 309 12.91 19.07 -7.22
CA ILE A 309 13.77 20.03 -7.92
C ILE A 309 14.20 21.15 -6.96
N ASP A 310 13.26 21.72 -6.21
CA ASP A 310 13.56 22.80 -5.26
C ASP A 310 14.58 22.36 -4.19
N ARG A 311 14.45 21.11 -3.70
CA ARG A 311 15.43 20.51 -2.78
C ARG A 311 16.82 20.36 -3.42
N LEU A 312 16.90 19.85 -4.66
CA LEU A 312 18.19 19.71 -5.34
C LEU A 312 18.83 21.07 -5.67
N MET A 313 18.05 22.09 -6.00
CA MET A 313 18.56 23.46 -6.19
C MET A 313 19.12 24.02 -4.89
N ALA A 314 18.47 23.80 -3.75
CA ALA A 314 19.00 24.19 -2.45
C ALA A 314 20.32 23.47 -2.13
N ALA A 315 20.42 22.18 -2.42
CA ALA A 315 21.66 21.41 -2.26
C ALA A 315 22.79 21.92 -3.17
N GLN A 316 22.47 22.28 -4.42
CA GLN A 316 23.43 22.87 -5.36
C GLN A 316 23.96 24.21 -4.86
N GLU A 317 23.11 25.07 -4.32
CA GLU A 317 23.54 26.34 -3.74
C GLU A 317 24.43 26.14 -2.49
N LEU A 318 24.06 25.18 -1.63
CA LEU A 318 24.89 24.81 -0.47
C LEU A 318 26.27 24.32 -0.92
N ALA A 319 26.34 23.46 -1.94
CA ALA A 319 27.62 22.99 -2.48
C ALA A 319 28.49 24.14 -3.02
N ARG A 320 27.88 25.11 -3.73
CA ARG A 320 28.60 26.30 -4.20
C ARG A 320 29.13 27.15 -3.04
N GLN A 321 28.36 27.32 -1.96
CA GLN A 321 28.80 28.07 -0.76
C GLN A 321 29.99 27.38 -0.06
N LEU A 322 29.90 26.05 0.08
CA LEU A 322 31.02 25.25 0.62
C LEU A 322 32.27 25.34 -0.24
N ALA A 323 32.14 25.31 -1.55
CA ALA A 323 33.24 25.46 -2.50
C ALA A 323 33.91 26.85 -2.37
N ARG A 324 33.11 27.95 -2.33
CA ARG A 324 33.59 29.31 -2.19
C ARG A 324 34.33 29.53 -0.85
N SER A 325 33.91 28.83 0.20
CA SER A 325 34.55 28.90 1.51
C SER A 325 35.74 27.93 1.69
N GLY A 326 36.11 27.18 0.67
CA GLY A 326 37.18 26.18 0.73
C GLY A 326 36.88 24.98 1.64
N ARG A 327 35.58 24.73 1.93
CA ARG A 327 35.13 23.70 2.88
C ARG A 327 34.55 22.49 2.21
N LEU A 328 34.53 22.47 0.87
CA LEU A 328 34.01 21.34 0.10
C LEU A 328 35.08 20.24 0.02
N ASP A 329 34.80 19.10 0.61
CA ASP A 329 35.68 17.94 0.53
C ASP A 329 35.42 17.12 -0.75
N ARG A 330 36.31 16.15 -1.06
CA ARG A 330 36.23 15.30 -2.25
C ARG A 330 34.94 14.47 -2.34
N GLY A 331 34.40 14.01 -1.20
CA GLY A 331 33.15 13.28 -1.14
C GLY A 331 31.96 14.17 -1.46
N GLN A 332 31.98 15.39 -0.97
CA GLN A 332 30.96 16.42 -1.22
C GLN A 332 31.03 16.93 -2.67
N GLU A 333 32.23 16.99 -3.31
CA GLU A 333 32.37 17.29 -4.75
C GLU A 333 31.66 16.23 -5.61
N MET A 334 31.88 14.94 -5.30
CA MET A 334 31.15 13.85 -5.98
C MET A 334 29.65 13.94 -5.78
N GLU A 335 29.21 14.23 -4.56
CA GLU A 335 27.79 14.37 -4.26
C GLU A 335 27.16 15.55 -5.00
N ALA A 336 27.87 16.68 -5.10
CA ALA A 336 27.43 17.84 -5.89
C ALA A 336 27.24 17.49 -7.37
N ALA A 337 28.15 16.70 -7.96
CA ALA A 337 28.03 16.22 -9.35
C ALA A 337 26.80 15.30 -9.54
N ILE A 338 26.51 14.43 -8.56
CA ILE A 338 25.31 13.59 -8.55
C ILE A 338 24.04 14.45 -8.50
N ILE A 339 24.02 15.46 -7.62
CA ILE A 339 22.92 16.43 -7.47
C ILE A 339 22.65 17.13 -8.81
N ASP A 340 23.68 17.63 -9.48
CA ASP A 340 23.55 18.31 -10.77
C ASP A 340 22.99 17.40 -11.87
N SER A 341 23.45 16.16 -11.92
CA SER A 341 22.94 15.18 -12.86
C SER A 341 21.46 14.85 -12.59
N ARG A 342 21.15 14.67 -11.33
CA ARG A 342 19.78 14.32 -10.90
C ARG A 342 18.79 15.46 -11.12
N LEU A 343 19.21 16.70 -10.88
CA LEU A 343 18.42 17.90 -11.14
C LEU A 343 17.98 17.97 -12.62
N ARG A 344 18.92 17.76 -13.55
CA ARG A 344 18.59 17.72 -14.98
C ARG A 344 17.57 16.64 -15.31
N THR A 345 17.75 15.45 -14.77
CA THR A 345 16.81 14.32 -14.98
C THR A 345 15.40 14.66 -14.50
N LEU A 346 15.26 15.25 -13.30
CA LEU A 346 13.96 15.59 -12.73
C LEU A 346 13.29 16.76 -13.46
N GLN A 347 14.06 17.71 -14.00
CA GLN A 347 13.53 18.79 -14.83
C GLN A 347 12.89 18.24 -16.12
N ILE A 348 13.49 17.22 -16.74
CA ILE A 348 12.92 16.54 -17.90
C ILE A 348 11.64 15.81 -17.49
N ALA A 349 11.67 14.99 -16.44
CA ALA A 349 10.50 14.26 -15.94
C ALA A 349 9.32 15.18 -15.58
N ARG A 350 9.59 16.36 -14.99
CA ARG A 350 8.56 17.37 -14.71
C ARG A 350 7.90 17.91 -15.98
N ARG A 351 8.69 18.17 -17.04
CA ARG A 351 8.16 18.60 -18.33
C ARG A 351 7.28 17.55 -18.97
N GLU A 352 7.72 16.30 -18.95
CA GLU A 352 6.94 15.17 -19.46
C GLU A 352 5.63 14.99 -18.71
N GLN A 353 5.66 15.12 -17.36
CA GLN A 353 4.46 15.06 -16.53
C GLN A 353 3.45 16.20 -16.88
N ALA A 354 3.95 17.39 -17.21
CA ALA A 354 3.10 18.51 -17.59
C ALA A 354 2.42 18.32 -18.95
N LEU A 355 3.04 17.56 -19.87
CA LEU A 355 2.47 17.25 -21.18
C LEU A 355 1.42 16.13 -21.14
N GLN A 356 1.35 15.35 -20.04
CA GLN A 356 0.38 14.27 -19.85
C GLN A 356 -0.90 14.71 -19.11
N ARG A 357 -0.94 15.93 -18.61
CA ARG A 357 -2.10 16.56 -17.96
C ARG A 357 -2.88 17.42 -18.95
#